data_c88461cf7ae3ebeff12b4679ab1d90a8
#
_entry.id   c88461cf7ae3ebeff12b4679ab1d90a8
#
_cell.length_a   1.000
_cell.length_b   1.000
_cell.length_c   1.000
_cell.angle_alpha   90.00
_cell.angle_beta   90.00
_cell.angle_gamma   90.00
#
_symmetry.space_group_name_H-M   'P 1'
#
loop_
_entity.id
_entity.type
_entity.pdbx_description
1 polymer ?
#
loop_
_entity_poly.entity_id
_entity_poly.type
_entity_poly.pdbx_seq_one_letter_code
_entity_poly.pdbx_strand_id
1 'polypeptide(L)'
;MGHTSRVSPVATLLAVALLIGGCGGSLADTDTPAPPRQDRSRPGDFCGAVLAGTRAAQPLTALVNRGGTVPRDQLTSAADAVRSAYAEVLAAAPGEIRADVERSVAAVDMQLDALEAAGGDTAVIARVTGLRSRLTAAEYTEAADRVRGYVGEHCGIDTRSLS
;
A
#
# COMPACT_ATOMS: atom_id res chain seq x y z
N MET A 1 15.37 -38.55 3.47
CA MET A 1 14.02 -37.99 3.79
C MET A 1 14.15 -36.48 3.75
N GLY A 2 13.85 -35.88 2.61
CA GLY A 2 14.00 -34.44 2.38
C GLY A 2 12.66 -33.76 2.54
N HIS A 3 12.55 -32.89 3.55
CA HIS A 3 11.43 -31.98 3.68
C HIS A 3 11.63 -30.82 2.71
N THR A 4 10.97 -30.88 1.55
CA THR A 4 10.81 -29.72 0.68
C THR A 4 9.73 -28.83 1.30
N SER A 5 10.14 -27.76 2.01
CA SER A 5 9.25 -26.69 2.43
C SER A 5 8.65 -26.04 1.18
N ARG A 6 7.39 -26.33 0.91
CA ARG A 6 6.60 -25.60 -0.11
C ARG A 6 6.33 -24.21 0.44
N VAL A 7 7.15 -23.25 0.03
CA VAL A 7 6.85 -21.82 0.21
C VAL A 7 5.58 -21.55 -0.59
N SER A 8 4.49 -21.27 0.12
CA SER A 8 3.20 -20.94 -0.50
C SER A 8 3.33 -19.62 -1.26
N PRO A 9 3.01 -19.60 -2.56
CA PRO A 9 3.13 -18.40 -3.41
C PRO A 9 2.11 -17.29 -3.08
N VAL A 10 1.29 -17.50 -2.06
CA VAL A 10 0.20 -16.57 -1.66
C VAL A 10 0.74 -15.31 -1.00
N ALA A 11 1.92 -15.38 -0.35
CA ALA A 11 2.49 -14.24 0.37
C ALA A 11 2.97 -13.10 -0.56
N THR A 12 3.21 -13.38 -1.84
CA THR A 12 3.83 -12.43 -2.76
C THR A 12 2.84 -11.48 -3.44
N LEU A 13 1.54 -11.80 -3.44
CA LEU A 13 0.53 -11.00 -4.16
C LEU A 13 0.05 -9.75 -3.43
N LEU A 14 0.10 -9.76 -2.10
CA LEU A 14 -0.31 -8.59 -1.29
C LEU A 14 0.81 -7.56 -1.12
N ALA A 15 2.06 -7.94 -1.43
CA ALA A 15 3.22 -7.07 -1.23
C ALA A 15 3.22 -5.82 -2.13
N VAL A 16 2.49 -5.82 -3.24
CA VAL A 16 2.52 -4.70 -4.20
C VAL A 16 1.67 -3.51 -3.77
N ALA A 17 0.61 -3.71 -2.99
CA ALA A 17 -0.26 -2.62 -2.55
C ALA A 17 0.06 -2.08 -1.15
N LEU A 18 0.80 -2.83 -0.34
CA LEU A 18 1.04 -2.53 1.06
C LEU A 18 2.36 -1.82 1.33
N LEU A 19 2.99 -1.28 0.30
CA LEU A 19 4.30 -0.65 0.38
C LEU A 19 4.29 0.74 1.04
N ILE A 20 3.31 1.06 1.86
CA ILE A 20 3.21 2.34 2.53
C ILE A 20 2.96 2.16 4.04
N GLY A 21 3.81 1.45 4.77
CA GLY A 21 3.64 1.45 6.21
C GLY A 21 4.54 0.55 7.02
N GLY A 22 5.50 1.14 7.66
CA GLY A 22 6.29 0.51 8.71
C GLY A 22 6.98 1.55 9.57
N CYS A 23 6.55 1.73 10.80
CA CYS A 23 7.28 2.45 11.83
C CYS A 23 8.12 1.47 12.66
N GLY A 24 9.44 1.62 12.60
CA GLY A 24 10.36 1.00 13.55
C GLY A 24 11.43 2.02 13.91
N GLY A 25 11.28 2.71 15.06
CA GLY A 25 12.29 3.61 15.57
C GLY A 25 13.49 2.82 16.11
N SER A 26 14.67 3.10 15.62
CA SER A 26 15.93 2.75 16.30
C SER A 26 16.66 4.03 16.66
N LEU A 27 16.92 4.20 17.95
CA LEU A 27 17.78 5.24 18.49
C LEU A 27 19.24 4.85 18.17
N ALA A 28 19.88 5.64 17.34
CA ALA A 28 21.32 5.68 17.26
C ALA A 28 21.74 7.13 17.02
N ASP A 29 22.41 7.70 18.02
CA ASP A 29 23.12 8.97 17.97
C ASP A 29 24.06 9.01 16.77
N THR A 30 23.95 10.02 15.95
CA THR A 30 25.06 10.59 15.22
C THR A 30 24.72 12.04 14.86
N ASP A 31 25.50 12.99 15.32
CA ASP A 31 25.49 14.42 15.02
C ASP A 31 25.70 14.67 13.52
N THR A 32 24.65 14.48 12.73
CA THR A 32 24.54 15.03 11.38
C THR A 32 23.39 16.03 11.40
N PRO A 33 23.57 17.29 10.93
CA PRO A 33 22.49 18.24 10.85
C PRO A 33 21.35 17.63 10.07
N ALA A 34 20.24 17.33 10.76
CA ALA A 34 19.05 16.77 10.13
C ALA A 34 18.59 17.74 9.04
N PRO A 35 18.29 17.26 7.83
CA PRO A 35 17.65 18.11 6.83
C PRO A 35 16.40 18.75 7.43
N PRO A 36 16.03 19.99 7.02
CA PRO A 36 14.90 20.70 7.60
C PRO A 36 13.69 19.80 7.61
N ARG A 37 13.14 19.53 8.81
CA ARG A 37 11.90 18.79 8.99
C ARG A 37 10.82 19.54 8.25
N GLN A 38 10.47 19.08 7.07
CA GLN A 38 9.27 19.56 6.41
C GLN A 38 8.11 19.26 7.34
N ASP A 39 7.35 20.31 7.63
CA ASP A 39 6.22 20.27 8.57
C ASP A 39 5.15 19.33 8.00
N ARG A 40 5.17 18.07 8.45
CA ARG A 40 4.33 16.97 7.97
C ARG A 40 2.87 17.06 8.46
N SER A 41 2.52 18.20 9.06
CA SER A 41 1.26 18.39 9.79
C SER A 41 0.24 19.25 9.08
N ARG A 42 0.46 19.68 7.82
CA ARG A 42 -0.52 20.48 7.09
C ARG A 42 -1.55 19.58 6.40
N PRO A 43 -2.86 19.74 6.73
CA PRO A 43 -3.93 19.14 5.94
C PRO A 43 -3.82 19.66 4.49
N GLY A 44 -3.81 18.74 3.52
CA GLY A 44 -3.64 19.09 2.10
C GLY A 44 -2.21 18.92 1.56
N ASP A 45 -1.23 18.59 2.40
CA ASP A 45 0.10 18.22 1.92
C ASP A 45 0.11 16.77 1.42
N PHE A 46 0.64 16.52 0.23
CA PHE A 46 0.74 15.20 -0.35
C PHE A 46 1.45 14.19 0.57
N CYS A 47 2.54 14.61 1.22
CA CYS A 47 3.26 13.75 2.16
C CYS A 47 2.41 13.39 3.40
N GLY A 48 1.62 14.34 3.89
CA GLY A 48 0.66 14.11 4.97
C GLY A 48 -0.44 13.14 4.56
N ALA A 49 -0.99 13.31 3.35
CA ALA A 49 -2.00 12.40 2.80
C ALA A 49 -1.46 10.98 2.60
N VAL A 50 -0.23 10.83 2.09
CA VAL A 50 0.45 9.53 1.95
C VAL A 50 0.58 8.82 3.31
N LEU A 51 1.02 9.54 4.35
CA LEU A 51 1.11 8.97 5.72
C LEU A 51 -0.27 8.58 6.28
N ALA A 52 -1.31 9.37 5.99
CA ALA A 52 -2.68 9.05 6.39
C ALA A 52 -3.20 7.81 5.65
N GLY A 53 -2.96 7.72 4.34
CA GLY A 53 -3.29 6.55 3.52
C GLY A 53 -2.64 5.27 4.04
N THR A 54 -1.36 5.35 4.38
CA THR A 54 -0.63 4.25 5.02
C THR A 54 -1.31 3.77 6.30
N ARG A 55 -1.68 4.70 7.20
CA ARG A 55 -2.35 4.35 8.46
C ARG A 55 -3.72 3.73 8.22
N ALA A 56 -4.47 4.27 7.25
CA ALA A 56 -5.79 3.74 6.88
C ALA A 56 -5.72 2.31 6.33
N ALA A 57 -4.63 1.93 5.66
CA ALA A 57 -4.44 0.59 5.13
C ALA A 57 -4.04 -0.45 6.20
N GLN A 58 -3.50 -0.03 7.36
CA GLN A 58 -3.03 -0.96 8.39
C GLN A 58 -4.10 -1.94 8.91
N PRO A 59 -5.34 -1.52 9.22
CA PRO A 59 -6.38 -2.45 9.67
C PRO A 59 -6.70 -3.52 8.63
N LEU A 60 -6.82 -3.14 7.36
CA LEU A 60 -7.05 -4.08 6.26
C LEU A 60 -5.90 -5.08 6.13
N THR A 61 -4.67 -4.57 6.15
CA THR A 61 -3.45 -5.40 6.14
C THR A 61 -3.46 -6.42 7.27
N ALA A 62 -3.77 -5.99 8.49
CA ALA A 62 -3.83 -6.86 9.64
C ALA A 62 -4.94 -7.93 9.52
N LEU A 63 -6.08 -7.59 8.91
CA LEU A 63 -7.17 -8.52 8.62
C LEU A 63 -6.72 -9.59 7.63
N VAL A 64 -6.14 -9.18 6.52
CA VAL A 64 -5.70 -10.07 5.44
C VAL A 64 -4.53 -10.97 5.88
N ASN A 65 -3.57 -10.43 6.63
CA ASN A 65 -2.40 -11.19 7.10
C ASN A 65 -2.76 -12.27 8.12
N ARG A 66 -3.90 -12.18 8.79
CA ARG A 66 -4.40 -13.27 9.65
C ARG A 66 -4.83 -14.50 8.85
N GLY A 67 -5.05 -14.35 7.56
CA GLY A 67 -5.54 -15.41 6.68
C GLY A 67 -6.99 -15.80 6.93
N GLY A 68 -7.52 -16.66 6.06
CA GLY A 68 -8.90 -17.11 6.14
C GLY A 68 -9.89 -16.10 5.56
N THR A 69 -11.12 -16.12 6.07
CA THR A 69 -12.19 -15.22 5.61
C THR A 69 -12.32 -14.04 6.54
N VAL A 70 -12.18 -12.84 6.00
CA VAL A 70 -12.41 -11.59 6.72
C VAL A 70 -13.92 -11.36 6.89
N PRO A 71 -14.44 -11.07 8.11
CA PRO A 71 -15.85 -10.73 8.30
C PRO A 71 -16.25 -9.54 7.43
N ARG A 72 -17.43 -9.65 6.78
CA ARG A 72 -17.87 -8.70 5.75
C ARG A 72 -17.93 -7.25 6.26
N ASP A 73 -18.47 -7.04 7.44
CA ASP A 73 -18.58 -5.73 8.08
C ASP A 73 -17.21 -5.08 8.31
N GLN A 74 -16.24 -5.87 8.79
CA GLN A 74 -14.87 -5.41 8.99
C GLN A 74 -14.17 -5.12 7.65
N LEU A 75 -14.40 -5.97 6.65
CA LEU A 75 -13.85 -5.77 5.31
C LEU A 75 -14.38 -4.49 4.69
N THR A 76 -15.70 -4.31 4.65
CA THR A 76 -16.32 -3.10 4.06
C THR A 76 -15.82 -1.84 4.77
N SER A 77 -15.83 -1.81 6.10
CA SER A 77 -15.35 -0.65 6.85
C SER A 77 -13.88 -0.34 6.58
N ALA A 78 -13.03 -1.36 6.52
CA ALA A 78 -11.60 -1.17 6.25
C ALA A 78 -11.35 -0.76 4.79
N ALA A 79 -12.07 -1.32 3.83
CA ALA A 79 -11.97 -0.96 2.41
C ALA A 79 -12.42 0.49 2.16
N ASP A 80 -13.52 0.91 2.76
CA ASP A 80 -14.02 2.29 2.64
C ASP A 80 -13.02 3.30 3.24
N ALA A 81 -12.42 2.98 4.37
CA ALA A 81 -11.38 3.81 4.96
C ALA A 81 -10.15 3.95 4.05
N VAL A 82 -9.74 2.86 3.39
CA VAL A 82 -8.63 2.89 2.43
C VAL A 82 -9.01 3.73 1.21
N ARG A 83 -10.18 3.50 0.58
CA ARG A 83 -10.63 4.28 -0.58
C ARG A 83 -10.69 5.77 -0.27
N SER A 84 -11.27 6.15 0.87
CA SER A 84 -11.34 7.54 1.29
C SER A 84 -9.96 8.18 1.44
N ALA A 85 -9.04 7.49 2.13
CA ALA A 85 -7.69 8.01 2.35
C ALA A 85 -6.87 8.10 1.04
N TYR A 86 -7.04 7.17 0.11
CA TYR A 86 -6.35 7.23 -1.18
C TYR A 86 -6.96 8.27 -2.13
N ALA A 87 -8.26 8.57 -2.00
CA ALA A 87 -8.86 9.71 -2.70
C ALA A 87 -8.21 11.04 -2.26
N GLU A 88 -7.91 11.20 -0.96
CA GLU A 88 -7.17 12.36 -0.45
C GLU A 88 -5.72 12.40 -0.96
N VAL A 89 -5.04 11.25 -1.06
CA VAL A 89 -3.70 11.16 -1.68
C VAL A 89 -3.75 11.64 -3.13
N LEU A 90 -4.75 11.20 -3.91
CA LEU A 90 -4.91 11.62 -5.30
C LEU A 90 -5.24 13.11 -5.39
N ALA A 91 -6.11 13.63 -4.54
CA ALA A 91 -6.47 15.05 -4.51
C ALA A 91 -5.26 15.94 -4.22
N ALA A 92 -4.37 15.51 -3.30
CA ALA A 92 -3.16 16.22 -2.91
C ALA A 92 -1.98 15.98 -3.86
N ALA A 93 -2.09 15.07 -4.84
CA ALA A 93 -0.97 14.68 -5.70
C ALA A 93 -0.45 15.84 -6.54
N PRO A 94 0.88 16.07 -6.56
CA PRO A 94 1.51 17.03 -7.46
C PRO A 94 1.26 16.69 -8.93
N GLY A 95 1.16 17.73 -9.78
CA GLY A 95 0.83 17.55 -11.20
C GLY A 95 1.77 16.60 -11.94
N GLU A 96 3.05 16.61 -11.59
CA GLU A 96 4.11 15.81 -12.22
C GLU A 96 3.96 14.30 -11.98
N ILE A 97 3.34 13.86 -10.87
CA ILE A 97 3.13 12.43 -10.56
C ILE A 97 1.66 12.06 -10.46
N ARG A 98 0.74 13.00 -10.68
CA ARG A 98 -0.71 12.78 -10.52
C ARG A 98 -1.20 11.56 -11.31
N ALA A 99 -0.78 11.41 -12.56
CA ALA A 99 -1.17 10.27 -13.39
C ALA A 99 -0.65 8.93 -12.86
N ASP A 100 0.50 8.92 -12.20
CA ASP A 100 1.06 7.71 -11.59
C ASP A 100 0.36 7.38 -10.27
N VAL A 101 0.02 8.41 -9.49
CA VAL A 101 -0.82 8.24 -8.29
C VAL A 101 -2.19 7.69 -8.68
N GLU A 102 -2.83 8.22 -9.73
CA GLU A 102 -4.13 7.72 -10.22
C GLU A 102 -4.07 6.24 -10.60
N ARG A 103 -3.04 5.81 -11.34
CA ARG A 103 -2.84 4.38 -11.67
C ARG A 103 -2.62 3.54 -10.42
N SER A 104 -1.82 4.04 -9.48
CA SER A 104 -1.56 3.34 -8.22
C SER A 104 -2.83 3.16 -7.38
N VAL A 105 -3.67 4.19 -7.30
CA VAL A 105 -4.99 4.13 -6.63
C VAL A 105 -5.89 3.14 -7.35
N ALA A 106 -5.97 3.16 -8.68
CA ALA A 106 -6.76 2.20 -9.46
C ALA A 106 -6.33 0.75 -9.22
N ALA A 107 -5.02 0.49 -9.02
CA ALA A 107 -4.53 -0.84 -8.68
C ALA A 107 -5.00 -1.29 -7.28
N VAL A 108 -5.04 -0.36 -6.31
CA VAL A 108 -5.58 -0.62 -4.96
C VAL A 108 -7.07 -0.93 -5.05
N ASP A 109 -7.84 -0.14 -5.77
CA ASP A 109 -9.28 -0.36 -5.94
C ASP A 109 -9.58 -1.72 -6.57
N MET A 110 -8.85 -2.12 -7.61
CA MET A 110 -8.97 -3.47 -8.19
C MET A 110 -8.73 -4.59 -7.17
N GLN A 111 -7.82 -4.40 -6.22
CA GLN A 111 -7.55 -5.38 -5.17
C GLN A 111 -8.68 -5.42 -4.14
N LEU A 112 -9.18 -4.26 -3.73
CA LEU A 112 -10.30 -4.14 -2.80
C LEU A 112 -11.56 -4.78 -3.40
N ASP A 113 -11.89 -4.46 -4.65
CA ASP A 113 -13.03 -5.03 -5.37
C ASP A 113 -12.94 -6.56 -5.46
N ALA A 114 -11.75 -7.09 -5.76
CA ALA A 114 -11.53 -8.52 -5.82
C ALA A 114 -11.70 -9.18 -4.44
N LEU A 115 -11.25 -8.52 -3.37
CA LEU A 115 -11.37 -9.02 -2.00
C LEU A 115 -12.83 -9.02 -1.55
N GLU A 116 -13.58 -7.98 -1.87
CA GLU A 116 -15.02 -7.88 -1.58
C GLU A 116 -15.82 -8.90 -2.40
N ALA A 117 -15.53 -9.06 -3.69
CA ALA A 117 -16.15 -10.05 -4.55
C ALA A 117 -15.88 -11.50 -4.10
N ALA A 118 -14.71 -11.74 -3.50
CA ALA A 118 -14.35 -13.02 -2.88
C ALA A 118 -14.99 -13.23 -1.50
N GLY A 119 -15.83 -12.29 -1.03
CA GLY A 119 -16.41 -12.34 0.31
C GLY A 119 -15.41 -12.28 1.44
N GLY A 120 -14.25 -11.67 1.21
CA GLY A 120 -13.14 -11.57 2.17
C GLY A 120 -12.27 -12.82 2.25
N ASP A 121 -12.48 -13.82 1.39
CA ASP A 121 -11.65 -15.04 1.36
C ASP A 121 -10.36 -14.80 0.57
N THR A 122 -9.25 -14.68 1.30
CA THR A 122 -7.93 -14.42 0.70
C THR A 122 -7.44 -15.56 -0.19
N ALA A 123 -7.88 -16.80 0.06
CA ALA A 123 -7.53 -17.96 -0.79
C ALA A 123 -8.27 -17.94 -2.12
N VAL A 124 -9.47 -17.38 -2.17
CA VAL A 124 -10.24 -17.18 -3.41
C VAL A 124 -9.55 -16.16 -4.30
N ILE A 125 -9.09 -15.03 -3.75
CA ILE A 125 -8.39 -13.98 -4.52
C ILE A 125 -7.16 -14.53 -5.22
N ALA A 126 -6.38 -15.39 -4.55
CA ALA A 126 -5.19 -15.99 -5.14
C ALA A 126 -5.49 -16.83 -6.41
N ARG A 127 -6.76 -17.20 -6.61
CA ARG A 127 -7.24 -17.99 -7.76
C ARG A 127 -7.98 -17.15 -8.80
N VAL A 128 -8.20 -15.85 -8.54
CA VAL A 128 -8.86 -14.98 -9.52
C VAL A 128 -7.99 -14.87 -10.76
N THR A 129 -8.45 -15.52 -11.84
CA THR A 129 -7.72 -15.53 -13.11
C THR A 129 -7.59 -14.11 -13.66
N GLY A 130 -6.37 -13.73 -14.00
CA GLY A 130 -6.09 -12.42 -14.60
C GLY A 130 -5.89 -11.25 -13.63
N LEU A 131 -6.31 -11.34 -12.37
CA LEU A 131 -6.06 -10.25 -11.40
C LEU A 131 -4.55 -10.00 -11.23
N ARG A 132 -3.79 -11.06 -10.99
CA ARG A 132 -2.32 -10.97 -10.90
C ARG A 132 -1.72 -10.33 -12.16
N SER A 133 -2.09 -10.82 -13.34
CA SER A 133 -1.59 -10.31 -14.61
C SER A 133 -1.89 -8.82 -14.79
N ARG A 134 -3.09 -8.38 -14.39
CA ARG A 134 -3.46 -6.95 -14.44
C ARG A 134 -2.63 -6.13 -13.46
N LEU A 135 -2.51 -6.56 -12.21
CA LEU A 135 -1.76 -5.83 -11.17
C LEU A 135 -0.25 -5.78 -11.44
N THR A 136 0.30 -6.77 -12.16
CA THR A 136 1.73 -6.79 -12.54
C THR A 136 1.98 -6.24 -13.95
N ALA A 137 0.97 -5.66 -14.60
CA ALA A 137 1.17 -4.96 -15.87
C ALA A 137 2.12 -3.77 -15.67
N ALA A 138 2.98 -3.52 -16.66
CA ALA A 138 4.02 -2.50 -16.56
C ALA A 138 3.48 -1.12 -16.17
N GLU A 139 2.29 -0.78 -16.68
CA GLU A 139 1.63 0.51 -16.39
C GLU A 139 1.39 0.75 -14.88
N TYR A 140 1.10 -0.30 -14.10
CA TYR A 140 0.87 -0.19 -12.66
C TYR A 140 2.18 -0.29 -11.86
N THR A 141 3.06 -1.21 -12.25
CA THR A 141 4.34 -1.40 -11.54
C THR A 141 5.25 -0.20 -11.71
N GLU A 142 5.38 0.33 -12.91
CA GLU A 142 6.16 1.53 -13.19
C GLU A 142 5.57 2.78 -12.50
N ALA A 143 4.24 2.91 -12.50
CA ALA A 143 3.57 4.00 -11.78
C ALA A 143 3.87 3.93 -10.27
N ALA A 144 3.72 2.75 -9.68
CA ALA A 144 4.04 2.54 -8.26
C ALA A 144 5.50 2.84 -7.94
N ASP A 145 6.44 2.47 -8.84
CA ASP A 145 7.87 2.76 -8.68
C ASP A 145 8.14 4.27 -8.72
N ARG A 146 7.51 5.00 -9.66
CA ARG A 146 7.65 6.46 -9.74
C ARG A 146 7.07 7.17 -8.51
N VAL A 147 5.88 6.75 -8.06
CA VAL A 147 5.28 7.29 -6.83
C VAL A 147 6.17 7.02 -5.63
N ARG A 148 6.70 5.80 -5.50
CA ARG A 148 7.61 5.41 -4.42
C ARG A 148 8.89 6.24 -4.43
N GLY A 149 9.50 6.42 -5.59
CA GLY A 149 10.68 7.26 -5.79
C GLY A 149 10.42 8.69 -5.35
N TYR A 150 9.31 9.28 -5.82
CA TYR A 150 8.90 10.63 -5.46
C TYR A 150 8.67 10.80 -3.95
N VAL A 151 7.95 9.87 -3.32
CA VAL A 151 7.70 9.88 -1.87
C VAL A 151 9.00 9.75 -1.08
N GLY A 152 9.92 8.90 -1.51
CA GLY A 152 11.25 8.77 -0.89
C GLY A 152 12.04 10.07 -0.97
N GLU A 153 12.06 10.70 -2.14
CA GLU A 153 12.86 11.88 -2.42
C GLU A 153 12.29 13.15 -1.78
N HIS A 154 10.97 13.36 -1.89
CA HIS A 154 10.33 14.62 -1.49
C HIS A 154 9.69 14.57 -0.10
N CYS A 155 9.30 13.39 0.40
CA CYS A 155 8.70 13.23 1.71
C CYS A 155 9.69 12.68 2.75
N GLY A 156 10.86 12.22 2.34
CA GLY A 156 11.84 11.61 3.22
C GLY A 156 11.34 10.33 3.90
N ILE A 157 10.38 9.64 3.27
CA ILE A 157 9.85 8.37 3.75
C ILE A 157 10.72 7.26 3.16
N ASP A 158 11.37 6.46 4.02
CA ASP A 158 12.14 5.31 3.54
C ASP A 158 11.18 4.22 3.03
N THR A 159 11.10 4.11 1.72
CA THR A 159 10.21 3.16 1.03
C THR A 159 10.86 1.78 0.86
N ARG A 160 12.15 1.63 1.18
CA ARG A 160 12.87 0.35 1.06
C ARG A 160 12.52 -0.65 2.15
N SER A 161 12.08 -0.17 3.31
CA SER A 161 11.60 -1.02 4.40
C SER A 161 10.17 -1.54 4.18
N LEU A 162 9.57 -1.24 3.04
CA LEU A 162 8.18 -1.53 2.71
C LEU A 162 8.03 -2.67 1.68
N SER A 163 9.13 -3.34 1.33
CA SER A 163 9.19 -4.46 0.37
C SER A 163 9.23 -5.83 1.05
#